data_0f2448171afc63e5be4ec801b41cd4eb
#
_entry.id   0f2448171afc63e5be4ec801b41cd4eb
#
_cell.length_a   1.000
_cell.length_b   1.000
_cell.length_c   1.000
_cell.angle_alpha   90.00
_cell.angle_beta   90.00
_cell.angle_gamma   90.00
#
_symmetry.space_group_name_H-M   'P 1'
#
loop_
_entity.id
_entity.type
_entity.pdbx_description
1 polymer ?
#
loop_
_entity_poly.entity_id
_entity_poly.type
_entity_poly.pdbx_seq_one_letter_code
_entity_poly.pdbx_strand_id
1 'polypeptide(L)'
;MKNLIKLSFIFLLPVLLHSKQLIVGYYPDWGKWLTPTYSWEEVPYEKLTHVLWSFISPDSAGNLRGNAVDDPSDLDSMVARAHQVGTKVVISLGGAGLCENFAFVSKDSTLRQNFVKNLMLFVEEHQLDGIDMDWEYSSVPVASDDTAAYNRLLADIREALPEDKTLSAAIPCSDYYGKYFNVDAMKDKLDWFGFMTYDITGYWDELARYNSALYPNGNRTTWSWKETATYWKNRGVPAEKMVFGIPFFGFEFDAATGPASEFNGNATYTAYRDICCREDQEYFFDSVAAVPYAISSGSYTTYDDPTSAALKTKWVMDENYAGVMIWELSQDYMDDGSQPMVSAIYATMQGTEHLIPFKPMLSNSVLSFKNGELKYFSKSNTEPKTIQVSIRDVSGKEISDFSMQNGESVKLSTIKAGIYFAVSKVGTLKIHIPH
;
A
#
# COMPACT_ATOMS: atom_id res chain seq x y z
N MET A 1 -3.82 -69.11 20.64
CA MET A 1 -4.54 -67.84 20.39
C MET A 1 -3.52 -66.71 20.48
N LYS A 2 -3.15 -66.14 19.33
CA LYS A 2 -2.16 -65.04 19.25
C LYS A 2 -2.96 -63.74 19.10
N ASN A 3 -2.91 -62.86 20.10
CA ASN A 3 -3.52 -61.55 20.08
C ASN A 3 -2.60 -60.63 19.28
N LEU A 4 -3.04 -60.17 18.10
CA LEU A 4 -2.43 -59.08 17.34
C LEU A 4 -2.91 -57.76 17.96
N ILE A 5 -2.00 -57.00 18.54
CA ILE A 5 -2.22 -55.60 18.93
C ILE A 5 -2.03 -54.76 17.68
N LYS A 6 -3.14 -54.16 17.17
CA LYS A 6 -3.08 -53.14 16.10
C LYS A 6 -2.65 -51.83 16.73
N LEU A 7 -1.42 -51.41 16.49
CA LEU A 7 -0.96 -50.04 16.74
C LEU A 7 -1.51 -49.13 15.65
N SER A 8 -2.47 -48.26 15.96
CA SER A 8 -2.89 -47.18 15.10
C SER A 8 -1.95 -45.99 15.27
N PHE A 9 -1.13 -45.73 14.28
CA PHE A 9 -0.37 -44.50 14.19
C PHE A 9 -1.32 -43.34 13.78
N ILE A 10 -1.61 -42.45 14.73
CA ILE A 10 -2.26 -41.18 14.45
C ILE A 10 -1.15 -40.25 13.90
N PHE A 11 -1.15 -40.00 12.60
CA PHE A 11 -0.36 -38.93 11.99
C PHE A 11 -1.02 -37.61 12.40
N LEU A 12 -0.49 -36.93 13.42
CA LEU A 12 -0.73 -35.51 13.62
C LEU A 12 0.00 -34.77 12.48
N LEU A 13 -0.75 -34.38 11.45
CA LEU A 13 -0.27 -33.33 10.57
C LEU A 13 -0.06 -32.06 11.43
N PRO A 14 1.13 -31.43 11.40
CA PRO A 14 1.28 -30.12 12.01
C PRO A 14 0.33 -29.16 11.29
N VAL A 15 -0.68 -28.66 11.97
CA VAL A 15 -1.42 -27.49 11.55
C VAL A 15 -0.40 -26.35 11.61
N LEU A 16 0.17 -25.98 10.48
CA LEU A 16 0.89 -24.72 10.33
C LEU A 16 -0.14 -23.62 10.61
N LEU A 17 -0.16 -23.14 11.85
CA LEU A 17 -0.81 -21.87 12.18
C LEU A 17 -0.07 -20.80 11.37
N HIS A 18 -0.56 -20.50 10.17
CA HIS A 18 -0.16 -19.29 9.49
C HIS A 18 -0.62 -18.14 10.38
N SER A 19 0.33 -17.36 10.90
CA SER A 19 0.00 -16.10 11.55
C SER A 19 -0.83 -15.28 10.54
N LYS A 20 -1.94 -14.71 11.00
CA LYS A 20 -2.79 -13.87 10.14
C LYS A 20 -1.91 -12.75 9.56
N GLN A 21 -1.82 -12.67 8.25
CA GLN A 21 -1.03 -11.61 7.59
C GLN A 21 -1.56 -10.23 7.96
N LEU A 22 -0.66 -9.27 8.00
CA LEU A 22 -0.95 -7.91 8.43
C LEU A 22 -1.59 -7.10 7.30
N ILE A 23 -2.63 -6.33 7.62
CA ILE A 23 -3.14 -5.22 6.83
C ILE A 23 -3.06 -4.00 7.73
N VAL A 24 -2.08 -3.15 7.48
CA VAL A 24 -1.75 -1.99 8.30
C VAL A 24 -2.16 -0.73 7.55
N GLY A 25 -3.00 0.13 8.14
CA GLY A 25 -3.43 1.37 7.52
C GLY A 25 -2.97 2.60 8.30
N TYR A 26 -2.27 3.53 7.64
CA TYR A 26 -1.96 4.83 8.22
C TYR A 26 -3.19 5.73 8.19
N TYR A 27 -3.60 6.21 9.35
CA TYR A 27 -4.68 7.18 9.51
C TYR A 27 -4.10 8.59 9.60
N PRO A 28 -4.45 9.51 8.68
CA PRO A 28 -4.01 10.89 8.73
C PRO A 28 -4.83 11.66 9.77
N ASP A 29 -4.22 12.19 10.82
CA ASP A 29 -4.92 12.97 11.84
C ASP A 29 -5.46 14.31 11.31
N TRP A 30 -4.94 14.74 10.15
CA TRP A 30 -5.44 15.88 9.38
C TRP A 30 -6.63 15.53 8.47
N GLY A 31 -7.06 14.28 8.39
CA GLY A 31 -8.14 13.80 7.53
C GLY A 31 -9.46 14.52 7.74
N LYS A 32 -9.74 14.95 8.98
CA LYS A 32 -10.94 15.72 9.32
C LYS A 32 -11.04 17.11 8.65
N TRP A 33 -9.93 17.62 8.10
CA TRP A 33 -9.88 18.90 7.38
C TRP A 33 -9.81 18.72 5.86
N LEU A 34 -9.87 17.51 5.36
CA LEU A 34 -9.88 17.20 3.93
C LEU A 34 -11.30 17.34 3.34
N THR A 35 -11.36 17.28 2.01
CA THR A 35 -12.62 17.19 1.26
C THR A 35 -12.49 16.03 0.27
N PRO A 36 -13.32 14.98 0.38
CA PRO A 36 -14.27 14.72 1.48
C PRO A 36 -13.58 14.57 2.84
N THR A 37 -14.27 14.90 3.92
CA THR A 37 -13.77 14.70 5.29
C THR A 37 -13.53 13.21 5.55
N TYR A 38 -12.38 12.89 6.18
CA TYR A 38 -12.04 11.54 6.62
C TYR A 38 -11.68 11.58 8.10
N SER A 39 -12.61 11.17 8.95
CA SER A 39 -12.41 11.09 10.40
C SER A 39 -12.17 9.65 10.85
N TRP A 40 -11.97 9.43 12.13
CA TRP A 40 -11.86 8.09 12.71
C TRP A 40 -13.13 7.24 12.46
N GLU A 41 -14.29 7.85 12.18
CA GLU A 41 -15.56 7.14 11.93
C GLU A 41 -15.56 6.40 10.57
N GLU A 42 -14.83 6.91 9.56
CA GLU A 42 -14.75 6.35 8.21
C GLU A 42 -13.71 5.22 8.08
N VAL A 43 -12.88 5.00 9.11
CA VAL A 43 -11.85 3.95 9.07
C VAL A 43 -12.49 2.56 8.98
N PRO A 44 -12.10 1.72 8.00
CA PRO A 44 -12.69 0.39 7.80
C PRO A 44 -12.05 -0.66 8.71
N TYR A 45 -12.21 -0.50 10.04
CA TYR A 45 -11.54 -1.30 11.07
C TYR A 45 -11.63 -2.81 10.85
N GLU A 46 -12.79 -3.32 10.41
CA GLU A 46 -13.04 -4.76 10.20
C GLU A 46 -12.16 -5.35 9.08
N LYS A 47 -11.58 -4.49 8.23
CA LYS A 47 -10.70 -4.89 7.13
C LYS A 47 -9.21 -4.73 7.46
N LEU A 48 -8.88 -4.12 8.60
CA LEU A 48 -7.52 -3.84 9.02
C LEU A 48 -7.12 -4.74 10.21
N THR A 49 -5.84 -5.03 10.32
CA THR A 49 -5.27 -5.63 11.55
C THR A 49 -4.74 -4.56 12.48
N HIS A 50 -4.21 -3.48 11.92
CA HIS A 50 -3.66 -2.35 12.66
C HIS A 50 -4.03 -1.04 11.96
N VAL A 51 -4.30 -0.02 12.76
CA VAL A 51 -4.38 1.38 12.34
C VAL A 51 -3.23 2.11 12.99
N LEU A 52 -2.45 2.85 12.20
CA LEU A 52 -1.35 3.68 12.67
C LEU A 52 -1.81 5.14 12.65
N TRP A 53 -1.94 5.73 13.83
CA TRP A 53 -2.26 7.15 13.95
C TRP A 53 -1.05 8.01 13.56
N SER A 54 -1.17 8.88 12.60
CA SER A 54 -0.13 9.72 12.03
C SER A 54 -0.40 11.20 12.28
N PHE A 55 0.40 11.93 13.08
CA PHE A 55 1.62 11.54 13.76
C PHE A 55 1.78 12.28 15.10
N ILE A 56 2.69 11.79 15.94
CA ILE A 56 3.28 12.57 17.04
C ILE A 56 4.80 12.60 16.90
N SER A 57 5.47 13.55 17.53
CA SER A 57 6.93 13.69 17.49
C SER A 57 7.48 14.34 18.76
N PRO A 58 8.80 14.27 19.03
CA PRO A 58 9.39 15.00 20.13
C PRO A 58 9.54 16.49 19.84
N ASP A 59 9.34 17.33 20.87
CA ASP A 59 9.89 18.70 20.89
C ASP A 59 11.39 18.68 21.26
N SER A 60 12.03 19.85 21.30
CA SER A 60 13.45 19.97 21.66
C SER A 60 13.76 19.65 23.13
N ALA A 61 12.77 19.53 24.00
CA ALA A 61 12.92 19.12 25.40
C ALA A 61 12.60 17.64 25.63
N GLY A 62 12.21 16.89 24.58
CA GLY A 62 11.79 15.50 24.67
C GLY A 62 10.36 15.32 25.18
N ASN A 63 9.51 16.34 25.09
CA ASN A 63 8.09 16.18 25.30
C ASN A 63 7.41 15.76 24.00
N LEU A 64 6.22 15.16 24.10
CA LEU A 64 5.41 14.83 22.94
C LEU A 64 4.74 16.08 22.37
N ARG A 65 4.56 16.10 21.05
CA ARG A 65 3.77 17.11 20.31
C ARG A 65 3.00 16.46 19.17
N GLY A 66 1.86 17.03 18.80
CA GLY A 66 0.99 16.56 17.72
C GLY A 66 -0.47 16.75 18.09
N ASN A 67 -1.37 16.68 17.11
CA ASN A 67 -2.79 16.94 17.35
C ASN A 67 -3.36 15.99 18.42
N ALA A 68 -3.01 14.72 18.42
CA ALA A 68 -3.46 13.75 19.41
C ALA A 68 -2.92 14.02 20.84
N VAL A 69 -1.81 14.77 20.96
CA VAL A 69 -1.27 15.18 22.28
C VAL A 69 -2.04 16.38 22.80
N ASP A 70 -2.39 17.32 21.92
CA ASP A 70 -3.13 18.54 22.28
C ASP A 70 -4.61 18.25 22.55
N ASP A 71 -5.22 17.35 21.75
CA ASP A 71 -6.62 16.88 21.92
C ASP A 71 -6.71 15.39 21.53
N PRO A 72 -6.67 14.46 22.49
CA PRO A 72 -6.72 13.02 22.23
C PRO A 72 -8.12 12.45 21.98
N SER A 73 -9.17 13.26 21.97
CA SER A 73 -10.58 12.78 21.92
C SER A 73 -10.88 11.90 20.70
N ASP A 74 -10.34 12.26 19.52
CA ASP A 74 -10.49 11.46 18.30
C ASP A 74 -9.68 10.14 18.39
N LEU A 75 -8.47 10.19 18.97
CA LEU A 75 -7.64 9.02 19.19
C LEU A 75 -8.31 8.02 20.16
N ASP A 76 -8.84 8.49 21.28
CA ASP A 76 -9.54 7.65 22.26
C ASP A 76 -10.79 7.02 21.65
N SER A 77 -11.53 7.76 20.83
CA SER A 77 -12.68 7.27 20.08
C SER A 77 -12.29 6.19 19.07
N MET A 78 -11.18 6.40 18.34
CA MET A 78 -10.61 5.42 17.42
C MET A 78 -10.22 4.13 18.15
N VAL A 79 -9.50 4.22 19.26
CA VAL A 79 -9.08 3.07 20.07
C VAL A 79 -10.31 2.27 20.55
N ALA A 80 -11.28 2.97 21.11
CA ALA A 80 -12.52 2.34 21.59
C ALA A 80 -13.26 1.59 20.45
N ARG A 81 -13.33 2.19 19.26
CA ARG A 81 -14.00 1.57 18.08
C ARG A 81 -13.20 0.40 17.51
N ALA A 82 -11.89 0.57 17.36
CA ALA A 82 -10.99 -0.46 16.83
C ALA A 82 -11.00 -1.72 17.70
N HIS A 83 -10.90 -1.57 19.00
CA HIS A 83 -10.89 -2.69 19.96
C HIS A 83 -12.19 -3.50 19.95
N GLN A 84 -13.36 -2.89 19.65
CA GLN A 84 -14.62 -3.61 19.51
C GLN A 84 -14.59 -4.70 18.44
N VAL A 85 -13.75 -4.54 17.40
CA VAL A 85 -13.63 -5.49 16.27
C VAL A 85 -12.29 -6.22 16.25
N GLY A 86 -11.43 -5.99 17.25
CA GLY A 86 -10.13 -6.66 17.40
C GLY A 86 -9.02 -6.07 16.53
N THR A 87 -9.20 -4.86 16.01
CA THR A 87 -8.16 -4.09 15.30
C THR A 87 -7.33 -3.34 16.31
N LYS A 88 -6.02 -3.35 16.14
CA LYS A 88 -5.06 -2.67 17.01
C LYS A 88 -4.83 -1.23 16.56
N VAL A 89 -4.58 -0.33 17.53
CA VAL A 89 -4.21 1.07 17.27
C VAL A 89 -2.80 1.33 17.77
N VAL A 90 -1.95 1.79 16.87
CA VAL A 90 -0.52 2.06 17.09
C VAL A 90 -0.27 3.53 16.83
N ILE A 91 0.55 4.17 17.67
CA ILE A 91 0.95 5.57 17.44
C ILE A 91 2.21 5.62 16.56
N SER A 92 2.17 6.35 15.45
CA SER A 92 3.32 6.54 14.58
C SER A 92 4.08 7.83 14.95
N LEU A 93 5.41 7.69 15.01
CA LEU A 93 6.34 8.72 15.46
C LEU A 93 7.10 9.32 14.28
N GLY A 94 6.87 10.58 13.98
CA GLY A 94 7.63 11.30 12.95
C GLY A 94 6.84 11.58 11.69
N GLY A 95 7.17 10.90 10.59
CA GLY A 95 6.65 11.20 9.24
C GLY A 95 7.39 12.33 8.54
N ALA A 96 7.12 12.51 7.26
CA ALA A 96 7.77 13.52 6.41
C ALA A 96 7.63 14.93 6.99
N GLY A 97 8.77 15.59 7.23
CA GLY A 97 8.81 16.97 7.74
C GLY A 97 8.58 17.14 9.25
N LEU A 98 8.37 16.06 10.01
CA LEU A 98 8.15 16.12 11.47
C LEU A 98 9.30 15.51 12.29
N CYS A 99 10.43 15.22 11.65
CA CYS A 99 11.56 14.52 12.26
C CYS A 99 12.71 15.43 12.75
N GLU A 100 12.55 16.74 12.75
CA GLU A 100 13.63 17.70 13.01
C GLU A 100 14.30 17.55 14.40
N ASN A 101 13.56 17.11 15.42
CA ASN A 101 14.11 16.98 16.79
C ASN A 101 14.61 15.56 17.10
N PHE A 102 14.30 14.55 16.27
CA PHE A 102 14.66 13.15 16.60
C PHE A 102 16.15 12.97 16.81
N ALA A 103 16.99 13.47 15.89
CA ALA A 103 18.44 13.32 16.01
C ALA A 103 18.98 14.01 17.27
N PHE A 104 18.50 15.21 17.58
CA PHE A 104 18.91 15.97 18.76
C PHE A 104 18.51 15.26 20.06
N VAL A 105 17.22 14.90 20.18
CA VAL A 105 16.68 14.21 21.36
C VAL A 105 17.32 12.84 21.55
N SER A 106 17.53 12.08 20.46
CA SER A 106 18.08 10.73 20.55
C SER A 106 19.56 10.67 20.90
N LYS A 107 20.34 11.73 20.60
CA LYS A 107 21.77 11.81 20.94
C LYS A 107 21.99 12.13 22.42
N ASP A 108 21.13 12.93 23.04
CA ASP A 108 21.20 13.27 24.46
C ASP A 108 20.44 12.22 25.30
N SER A 109 21.13 11.61 26.25
CA SER A 109 20.56 10.55 27.09
C SER A 109 19.40 11.02 27.96
N THR A 110 19.48 12.24 28.48
CA THR A 110 18.46 12.82 29.37
C THR A 110 17.17 13.13 28.58
N LEU A 111 17.32 13.78 27.41
CA LEU A 111 16.19 14.10 26.54
C LEU A 111 15.55 12.84 25.99
N ARG A 112 16.35 11.85 25.58
CA ARG A 112 15.86 10.56 25.09
C ARG A 112 15.08 9.80 26.14
N GLN A 113 15.59 9.71 27.37
CA GLN A 113 14.87 9.08 28.48
C GLN A 113 13.57 9.82 28.83
N ASN A 114 13.58 11.17 28.78
CA ASN A 114 12.36 11.95 28.97
C ASN A 114 11.34 11.64 27.89
N PHE A 115 11.76 11.62 26.63
CA PHE A 115 10.88 11.30 25.50
C PHE A 115 10.28 9.89 25.63
N VAL A 116 11.11 8.86 25.88
CA VAL A 116 10.64 7.48 26.06
C VAL A 116 9.67 7.37 27.22
N LYS A 117 9.97 8.02 28.36
CA LYS A 117 9.06 8.04 29.52
C LYS A 117 7.70 8.64 29.17
N ASN A 118 7.68 9.82 28.52
CA ASN A 118 6.43 10.48 28.13
C ASN A 118 5.65 9.64 27.10
N LEU A 119 6.36 8.99 26.18
CA LEU A 119 5.75 8.09 25.20
C LEU A 119 5.08 6.87 25.86
N MET A 120 5.75 6.25 26.85
CA MET A 120 5.14 5.12 27.59
C MET A 120 3.90 5.55 28.36
N LEU A 121 3.90 6.72 28.98
CA LEU A 121 2.73 7.27 29.67
C LEU A 121 1.57 7.49 28.68
N PHE A 122 1.86 8.04 27.52
CA PHE A 122 0.87 8.27 26.46
C PHE A 122 0.27 6.94 25.93
N VAL A 123 1.12 5.94 25.69
CA VAL A 123 0.67 4.60 25.25
C VAL A 123 -0.24 3.93 26.30
N GLU A 124 0.08 4.06 27.58
CA GLU A 124 -0.69 3.50 28.69
C GLU A 124 -2.02 4.26 28.86
N GLU A 125 -1.99 5.59 28.93
CA GLU A 125 -3.14 6.47 29.15
C GLU A 125 -4.21 6.26 28.07
N HIS A 126 -3.79 6.19 26.78
CA HIS A 126 -4.71 6.05 25.64
C HIS A 126 -4.90 4.58 25.19
N GLN A 127 -4.45 3.61 25.99
CA GLN A 127 -4.62 2.18 25.72
C GLN A 127 -4.15 1.76 24.31
N LEU A 128 -3.09 2.38 23.80
CA LEU A 128 -2.53 2.06 22.49
C LEU A 128 -1.89 0.67 22.47
N ASP A 129 -1.90 0.02 21.31
CA ASP A 129 -1.38 -1.34 21.12
C ASP A 129 0.08 -1.38 20.70
N GLY A 130 0.71 -0.22 20.51
CA GLY A 130 2.12 -0.17 20.13
C GLY A 130 2.58 1.17 19.62
N ILE A 131 3.79 1.14 19.08
CA ILE A 131 4.51 2.29 18.54
C ILE A 131 5.06 1.91 17.18
N ASP A 132 4.95 2.83 16.22
CA ASP A 132 5.61 2.77 14.93
C ASP A 132 6.65 3.89 14.83
N MET A 133 7.85 3.57 14.37
CA MET A 133 8.94 4.53 14.22
C MET A 133 9.06 4.96 12.75
N ASP A 134 8.52 6.12 12.42
CA ASP A 134 8.61 6.72 11.09
C ASP A 134 9.59 7.91 11.08
N TRP A 135 10.82 7.62 11.46
CA TRP A 135 11.87 8.63 11.41
C TRP A 135 12.46 8.72 10.02
N GLU A 136 11.95 9.68 9.25
CA GLU A 136 12.35 9.93 7.88
C GLU A 136 13.49 10.97 7.77
N TYR A 137 14.37 10.72 6.82
CA TYR A 137 15.55 11.55 6.54
C TYR A 137 15.30 12.46 5.33
N SER A 138 14.30 13.33 5.40
CA SER A 138 13.81 14.09 4.25
C SER A 138 14.64 15.32 3.87
N SER A 139 15.62 15.76 4.68
CA SER A 139 16.27 17.06 4.40
C SER A 139 17.73 17.19 4.83
N VAL A 140 18.34 16.17 5.41
CA VAL A 140 19.74 16.20 5.83
C VAL A 140 20.43 14.88 5.47
N PRO A 141 21.66 14.89 4.90
CA PRO A 141 22.42 13.66 4.74
C PRO A 141 22.55 12.97 6.09
N VAL A 142 22.11 11.74 6.18
CA VAL A 142 22.19 10.96 7.42
C VAL A 142 23.64 10.80 7.80
N ALA A 143 24.04 11.42 8.89
CA ALA A 143 25.36 11.18 9.45
C ALA A 143 25.41 9.80 10.11
N SER A 144 26.59 9.18 10.17
CA SER A 144 26.76 7.87 10.79
C SER A 144 26.37 7.84 12.28
N ASP A 145 26.42 9.01 12.95
CA ASP A 145 25.99 9.19 14.34
C ASP A 145 24.46 9.21 14.47
N ASP A 146 23.70 9.59 13.44
CA ASP A 146 22.23 9.50 13.44
C ASP A 146 21.75 8.04 13.39
N THR A 147 22.41 7.17 12.62
CA THR A 147 22.16 5.72 12.67
C THR A 147 22.34 5.16 14.08
N ALA A 148 23.40 5.58 14.77
CA ALA A 148 23.62 5.15 16.15
C ALA A 148 22.59 5.73 17.13
N ALA A 149 22.12 6.97 16.90
CA ALA A 149 21.06 7.61 17.67
C ALA A 149 19.71 6.92 17.46
N TYR A 150 19.36 6.61 16.21
CA TYR A 150 18.18 5.82 15.86
C TYR A 150 18.16 4.47 16.61
N ASN A 151 19.26 3.73 16.53
CA ASN A 151 19.35 2.41 17.16
C ASN A 151 19.26 2.47 18.70
N ARG A 152 19.79 3.55 19.32
CA ARG A 152 19.64 3.77 20.78
C ARG A 152 18.19 4.08 21.15
N LEU A 153 17.55 4.99 20.44
CA LEU A 153 16.13 5.32 20.69
C LEU A 153 15.24 4.09 20.53
N LEU A 154 15.43 3.32 19.44
CA LEU A 154 14.68 2.10 19.21
C LEU A 154 14.89 1.06 20.32
N ALA A 155 16.13 0.94 20.82
CA ALA A 155 16.44 0.04 21.93
C ALA A 155 15.77 0.48 23.24
N ASP A 156 15.85 1.77 23.59
CA ASP A 156 15.23 2.31 24.80
C ASP A 156 13.69 2.19 24.74
N ILE A 157 13.08 2.41 23.57
CA ILE A 157 11.64 2.20 23.37
C ILE A 157 11.28 0.71 23.56
N ARG A 158 12.01 -0.23 22.93
CA ARG A 158 11.71 -1.66 23.07
C ARG A 158 11.89 -2.16 24.51
N GLU A 159 12.88 -1.66 25.21
CA GLU A 159 13.11 -2.02 26.62
C GLU A 159 11.97 -1.52 27.54
N ALA A 160 11.42 -0.35 27.26
CA ALA A 160 10.36 0.26 28.07
C ALA A 160 8.95 -0.23 27.68
N LEU A 161 8.73 -0.60 26.41
CA LEU A 161 7.43 -1.01 25.89
C LEU A 161 7.11 -2.45 26.31
N PRO A 162 5.92 -2.75 26.88
CA PRO A 162 5.49 -4.09 27.21
C PRO A 162 5.62 -5.10 26.04
N GLU A 163 5.92 -6.36 26.34
CA GLU A 163 6.19 -7.39 25.32
C GLU A 163 4.98 -7.69 24.41
N ASP A 164 3.75 -7.50 24.90
CA ASP A 164 2.51 -7.67 24.15
C ASP A 164 2.15 -6.48 23.23
N LYS A 165 2.91 -5.38 23.34
CA LYS A 165 2.75 -4.19 22.53
C LYS A 165 3.67 -4.23 21.30
N THR A 166 3.13 -3.82 20.18
CA THR A 166 3.84 -3.76 18.89
C THR A 166 4.90 -2.66 18.85
N LEU A 167 6.05 -2.99 18.30
CA LEU A 167 7.05 -1.99 17.86
C LEU A 167 7.39 -2.24 16.40
N SER A 168 7.06 -1.31 15.53
CA SER A 168 7.35 -1.35 14.10
C SER A 168 8.18 -0.15 13.64
N ALA A 169 8.60 -0.16 12.40
CA ALA A 169 9.25 1.00 11.81
C ALA A 169 8.95 1.11 10.31
N ALA A 170 8.68 2.32 9.83
CA ALA A 170 8.68 2.66 8.42
C ALA A 170 10.13 2.78 7.92
N ILE A 171 10.42 2.07 6.82
CA ILE A 171 11.79 1.88 6.31
C ILE A 171 11.84 2.22 4.83
N PRO A 172 12.87 2.96 4.35
CA PRO A 172 13.07 3.22 2.93
C PRO A 172 13.11 1.94 2.09
N CYS A 173 12.47 1.93 0.93
CA CYS A 173 12.43 0.75 0.07
C CYS A 173 13.79 0.40 -0.55
N SER A 174 14.58 1.41 -0.95
CA SER A 174 15.81 1.24 -1.73
C SER A 174 17.09 1.36 -0.89
N ASP A 175 18.23 1.09 -1.53
CA ASP A 175 19.56 1.26 -0.94
C ASP A 175 19.96 2.73 -0.73
N TYR A 176 19.29 3.68 -1.41
CA TYR A 176 19.64 5.09 -1.37
C TYR A 176 19.69 5.64 0.07
N TYR A 177 18.61 5.47 0.84
CA TYR A 177 18.58 5.73 2.28
C TYR A 177 18.72 4.45 3.12
N GLY A 178 18.29 3.31 2.63
CA GLY A 178 18.33 2.03 3.34
C GLY A 178 19.71 1.63 3.84
N LYS A 179 20.79 2.02 3.15
CA LYS A 179 22.19 1.76 3.57
C LYS A 179 22.54 2.29 4.95
N TYR A 180 21.82 3.28 5.47
CA TYR A 180 22.05 3.87 6.79
C TYR A 180 21.34 3.14 7.93
N PHE A 181 20.46 2.18 7.65
CA PHE A 181 19.78 1.40 8.66
C PHE A 181 20.59 0.16 9.05
N ASN A 182 20.77 -0.06 10.34
CA ASN A 182 21.49 -1.23 10.85
C ASN A 182 20.51 -2.36 11.20
N VAL A 183 20.31 -3.27 10.25
CA VAL A 183 19.37 -4.39 10.40
C VAL A 183 19.68 -5.25 11.62
N ASP A 184 20.95 -5.54 11.93
CA ASP A 184 21.33 -6.36 13.07
C ASP A 184 20.95 -5.73 14.41
N ALA A 185 20.95 -4.41 14.49
CA ALA A 185 20.49 -3.68 15.68
C ALA A 185 18.96 -3.62 15.82
N MET A 186 18.22 -3.85 14.71
CA MET A 186 16.77 -3.62 14.64
C MET A 186 15.96 -4.92 14.63
N LYS A 187 16.43 -5.98 13.95
CA LYS A 187 15.64 -7.18 13.62
C LYS A 187 15.06 -7.93 14.82
N ASP A 188 15.73 -7.88 15.97
CA ASP A 188 15.29 -8.54 17.20
C ASP A 188 14.40 -7.62 18.07
N LYS A 189 14.27 -6.34 17.72
CA LYS A 189 13.47 -5.35 18.44
C LYS A 189 12.12 -5.07 17.78
N LEU A 190 12.12 -5.06 16.43
CA LEU A 190 10.93 -4.80 15.65
C LEU A 190 10.08 -6.05 15.47
N ASP A 191 8.78 -5.90 15.57
CA ASP A 191 7.79 -6.91 15.21
C ASP A 191 7.67 -7.02 13.69
N TRP A 192 7.74 -5.87 12.98
CA TRP A 192 7.84 -5.82 11.52
C TRP A 192 8.58 -4.58 11.02
N PHE A 193 9.07 -4.67 9.79
CA PHE A 193 9.63 -3.60 8.98
C PHE A 193 8.61 -3.21 7.91
N GLY A 194 8.09 -1.99 7.97
CA GLY A 194 7.18 -1.42 6.97
C GLY A 194 7.97 -0.73 5.86
N PHE A 195 8.15 -1.38 4.71
CA PHE A 195 8.89 -0.79 3.60
C PHE A 195 8.03 0.19 2.83
N MET A 196 8.47 1.44 2.74
CA MET A 196 7.85 2.50 1.94
C MET A 196 8.13 2.25 0.45
N THR A 197 7.49 1.24 -0.14
CA THR A 197 7.65 0.81 -1.53
C THR A 197 6.89 1.70 -2.51
N TYR A 198 7.03 2.99 -2.32
CA TYR A 198 6.49 4.10 -3.11
C TYR A 198 7.47 5.28 -3.07
N ASP A 199 7.12 6.40 -3.69
CA ASP A 199 8.01 7.55 -3.90
C ASP A 199 9.32 7.16 -4.62
N ILE A 200 9.20 6.15 -5.49
CA ILE A 200 10.31 5.64 -6.31
C ILE A 200 10.58 6.60 -7.47
N THR A 201 9.63 7.44 -7.82
CA THR A 201 9.72 8.52 -8.80
C THR A 201 8.99 9.75 -8.30
N GLY A 202 9.31 10.92 -8.85
CA GLY A 202 8.66 12.19 -8.51
C GLY A 202 9.31 13.36 -9.27
N TYR A 203 9.06 14.59 -8.83
CA TYR A 203 9.61 15.80 -9.45
C TYR A 203 11.15 15.87 -9.44
N TRP A 204 11.82 15.01 -8.66
CA TRP A 204 13.28 14.90 -8.58
C TRP A 204 13.89 14.00 -9.65
N ASP A 205 13.08 13.31 -10.44
CA ASP A 205 13.54 12.43 -11.51
C ASP A 205 13.73 13.20 -12.84
N GLU A 206 14.52 12.62 -13.75
CA GLU A 206 14.68 13.12 -15.12
C GLU A 206 13.57 12.61 -16.05
N LEU A 207 12.99 11.45 -15.74
CA LEU A 207 11.95 10.80 -16.52
C LEU A 207 10.75 10.45 -15.64
N ALA A 208 9.57 10.57 -16.21
CA ALA A 208 8.33 10.13 -15.56
C ALA A 208 8.26 8.60 -15.53
N ARG A 209 8.40 7.99 -14.35
CA ARG A 209 8.44 6.53 -14.16
C ARG A 209 7.28 6.03 -13.30
N TYR A 210 7.28 4.75 -12.94
CA TYR A 210 6.28 4.19 -12.03
C TYR A 210 6.62 4.50 -10.57
N ASN A 211 5.61 4.98 -9.83
CA ASN A 211 5.72 5.31 -8.42
C ASN A 211 5.96 4.07 -7.52
N SER A 212 5.34 2.94 -7.85
CA SER A 212 5.35 1.75 -6.99
C SER A 212 5.19 0.46 -7.81
N ALA A 213 6.16 0.16 -8.67
CA ALA A 213 6.14 -1.05 -9.49
C ALA A 213 6.35 -2.32 -8.64
N LEU A 214 5.56 -3.39 -8.90
CA LEU A 214 5.80 -4.69 -8.29
C LEU A 214 7.07 -5.34 -8.84
N TYR A 215 7.28 -5.27 -10.15
CA TYR A 215 8.43 -5.84 -10.85
C TYR A 215 9.19 -4.79 -11.66
N PRO A 216 10.51 -4.99 -11.87
CA PRO A 216 11.29 -4.10 -12.71
C PRO A 216 10.85 -4.17 -14.18
N ASN A 217 10.84 -3.04 -14.88
CA ASN A 217 10.49 -2.93 -16.29
C ASN A 217 11.38 -1.91 -17.04
N GLY A 218 12.66 -2.22 -17.19
CA GLY A 218 13.62 -1.38 -17.92
C GLY A 218 13.63 0.07 -17.45
N ASN A 219 13.58 1.03 -18.39
CA ASN A 219 13.61 2.47 -18.07
C ASN A 219 12.35 2.99 -17.36
N ARG A 220 11.28 2.20 -17.27
CA ARG A 220 10.01 2.57 -16.63
C ARG A 220 10.06 2.50 -15.11
N THR A 221 11.09 1.82 -14.57
CA THR A 221 11.31 1.65 -13.14
C THR A 221 12.74 2.03 -12.78
N THR A 222 12.94 2.72 -11.64
CA THR A 222 14.26 2.86 -11.00
C THR A 222 14.44 1.83 -9.89
N TRP A 223 13.33 1.40 -9.29
CA TRP A 223 13.26 0.41 -8.22
C TRP A 223 11.89 -0.28 -8.22
N SER A 224 11.76 -1.42 -7.54
CA SER A 224 10.53 -2.20 -7.46
C SER A 224 10.39 -2.91 -6.11
N TRP A 225 9.20 -3.42 -5.82
CA TRP A 225 8.94 -4.26 -4.65
C TRP A 225 9.84 -5.49 -4.59
N LYS A 226 10.04 -6.15 -5.74
CA LYS A 226 10.93 -7.32 -5.83
C LYS A 226 12.37 -6.98 -5.49
N GLU A 227 12.86 -5.83 -5.92
CA GLU A 227 14.21 -5.35 -5.59
C GLU A 227 14.32 -4.97 -4.13
N THR A 228 13.30 -4.32 -3.55
CA THR A 228 13.18 -4.06 -2.10
C THR A 228 13.30 -5.35 -1.29
N ALA A 229 12.49 -6.36 -1.64
CA ALA A 229 12.53 -7.67 -0.96
C ALA A 229 13.91 -8.31 -1.04
N THR A 230 14.53 -8.28 -2.22
CA THR A 230 15.88 -8.85 -2.43
C THR A 230 16.92 -8.10 -1.61
N TYR A 231 16.91 -6.77 -1.64
CA TYR A 231 17.88 -5.94 -0.93
C TYR A 231 17.82 -6.16 0.59
N TRP A 232 16.63 -6.10 1.18
CA TRP A 232 16.49 -6.20 2.63
C TRP A 232 16.66 -7.63 3.16
N LYS A 233 16.23 -8.65 2.41
CA LYS A 233 16.54 -10.06 2.74
C LYS A 233 18.05 -10.32 2.76
N ASN A 234 18.77 -9.80 1.77
CA ASN A 234 20.24 -9.94 1.71
C ASN A 234 20.94 -9.21 2.88
N ARG A 235 20.29 -8.24 3.51
CA ARG A 235 20.77 -7.55 4.71
C ARG A 235 20.34 -8.23 6.01
N GLY A 236 19.56 -9.31 5.94
CA GLY A 236 19.18 -10.13 7.09
C GLY A 236 17.82 -9.82 7.71
N VAL A 237 16.96 -9.06 7.02
CA VAL A 237 15.56 -8.89 7.48
C VAL A 237 14.80 -10.20 7.24
N PRO A 238 14.19 -10.79 8.29
CA PRO A 238 13.38 -12.01 8.14
C PRO A 238 12.13 -11.75 7.28
N ALA A 239 11.80 -12.69 6.40
CA ALA A 239 10.65 -12.55 5.49
C ALA A 239 9.33 -12.35 6.25
N GLU A 240 9.16 -13.06 7.36
CA GLU A 240 8.01 -13.00 8.25
C GLU A 240 7.88 -11.68 9.04
N LYS A 241 8.83 -10.76 8.88
CA LYS A 241 8.80 -9.40 9.43
C LYS A 241 8.70 -8.32 8.35
N MET A 242 8.60 -8.69 7.07
CA MET A 242 8.56 -7.73 5.96
C MET A 242 7.12 -7.36 5.61
N VAL A 243 6.77 -6.09 5.74
CA VAL A 243 5.48 -5.48 5.37
C VAL A 243 5.72 -4.47 4.26
N PHE A 244 4.96 -4.53 3.16
CA PHE A 244 5.20 -3.73 1.97
C PHE A 244 4.13 -2.65 1.78
N GLY A 245 4.56 -1.42 1.46
CA GLY A 245 3.71 -0.25 1.33
C GLY A 245 3.00 -0.13 -0.01
N ILE A 246 1.68 -0.07 0.03
CA ILE A 246 0.82 0.26 -1.12
C ILE A 246 0.45 1.74 -1.02
N PRO A 247 0.85 2.59 -1.99
CA PRO A 247 0.42 3.97 -2.00
C PRO A 247 -1.03 4.07 -2.49
N PHE A 248 -1.85 4.83 -1.77
CA PHE A 248 -3.18 5.21 -2.24
C PHE A 248 -3.15 6.56 -2.97
N PHE A 249 -1.97 6.94 -3.44
CA PHE A 249 -1.69 8.13 -4.23
C PHE A 249 -0.86 7.79 -5.47
N GLY A 250 -0.77 8.76 -6.36
CA GLY A 250 0.10 8.72 -7.53
C GLY A 250 0.77 10.05 -7.78
N PHE A 251 1.55 10.12 -8.85
CA PHE A 251 2.13 11.34 -9.37
C PHE A 251 1.64 11.61 -10.79
N GLU A 252 1.14 12.83 -11.00
CA GLU A 252 0.81 13.36 -12.32
C GLU A 252 1.97 14.22 -12.82
N PHE A 253 2.60 13.79 -13.90
CA PHE A 253 3.76 14.45 -14.53
C PHE A 253 3.31 15.31 -15.70
N ASP A 254 3.52 16.61 -15.60
CA ASP A 254 3.16 17.56 -16.64
C ASP A 254 4.01 17.38 -17.89
N ALA A 255 3.39 17.51 -19.07
CA ALA A 255 3.98 17.36 -20.38
C ALA A 255 4.58 15.96 -20.67
N ALA A 256 4.47 14.99 -19.77
CA ALA A 256 4.85 13.61 -20.02
C ALA A 256 3.84 12.90 -20.92
N THR A 257 4.32 12.06 -21.83
CA THR A 257 3.51 11.32 -22.81
C THR A 257 3.32 9.85 -22.47
N GLY A 258 3.91 9.39 -21.39
CA GLY A 258 3.82 8.01 -20.90
C GLY A 258 4.99 7.60 -20.02
N PRO A 259 5.04 6.32 -19.60
CA PRO A 259 6.11 5.81 -18.76
C PRO A 259 7.48 5.94 -19.41
N ALA A 260 8.48 6.45 -18.67
CA ALA A 260 9.84 6.72 -19.11
C ALA A 260 9.98 7.86 -20.17
N SER A 261 8.98 8.75 -20.29
CA SER A 261 9.12 9.97 -21.08
C SER A 261 9.73 11.12 -20.26
N GLU A 262 10.29 12.10 -20.96
CA GLU A 262 10.65 13.39 -20.36
C GLU A 262 9.39 14.14 -19.91
N PHE A 263 9.53 15.04 -18.95
CA PHE A 263 8.48 15.92 -18.45
C PHE A 263 9.06 17.32 -18.14
N ASN A 264 8.22 18.29 -17.81
CA ASN A 264 8.66 19.68 -17.62
C ASN A 264 9.24 19.99 -16.21
N GLY A 265 9.46 18.97 -15.38
CA GLY A 265 9.97 19.11 -14.02
C GLY A 265 8.87 19.24 -12.95
N ASN A 266 7.60 19.25 -13.32
CA ASN A 266 6.48 19.24 -12.37
C ASN A 266 5.90 17.83 -12.25
N ALA A 267 5.74 17.37 -11.00
CA ALA A 267 5.02 16.16 -10.66
C ALA A 267 4.12 16.44 -9.46
N THR A 268 2.82 16.32 -9.66
CA THR A 268 1.82 16.61 -8.64
C THR A 268 1.41 15.33 -7.92
N TYR A 269 1.52 15.33 -6.60
CA TYR A 269 0.97 14.29 -5.73
C TYR A 269 -0.56 14.32 -5.79
N THR A 270 -1.18 13.19 -6.09
CA THR A 270 -2.63 13.12 -6.32
C THR A 270 -3.20 11.86 -5.68
N ALA A 271 -4.25 11.99 -4.88
CA ALA A 271 -4.94 10.87 -4.24
C ALA A 271 -5.59 9.94 -5.26
N TYR A 272 -5.67 8.65 -4.96
CA TYR A 272 -6.33 7.66 -5.82
C TYR A 272 -7.77 8.07 -6.19
N ARG A 273 -8.56 8.55 -5.22
CA ARG A 273 -9.94 9.01 -5.47
C ARG A 273 -10.05 10.09 -6.52
N ASP A 274 -9.01 10.93 -6.65
CA ASP A 274 -8.97 12.03 -7.62
C ASP A 274 -8.40 11.58 -8.99
N ILE A 275 -7.75 10.40 -9.06
CA ILE A 275 -7.19 9.83 -10.30
C ILE A 275 -8.20 8.90 -10.97
N CYS A 276 -8.83 8.01 -10.21
CA CYS A 276 -9.51 6.81 -10.72
C CYS A 276 -10.66 7.06 -11.70
N CYS A 277 -11.24 8.24 -11.66
CA CYS A 277 -12.54 8.51 -12.26
C CYS A 277 -12.56 9.74 -13.16
N ARG A 278 -11.42 10.22 -13.64
CA ARG A 278 -11.32 11.39 -14.53
C ARG A 278 -11.77 11.01 -15.94
N GLU A 279 -12.67 11.80 -16.53
CA GLU A 279 -13.20 11.57 -17.87
C GLU A 279 -12.22 11.95 -19.01
N ASP A 280 -11.25 12.82 -18.71
CA ASP A 280 -10.25 13.33 -19.66
C ASP A 280 -8.99 12.45 -19.76
N GLN A 281 -8.96 11.30 -19.08
CA GLN A 281 -7.83 10.39 -19.08
C GLN A 281 -8.14 9.05 -19.76
N GLU A 282 -7.12 8.49 -20.40
CA GLU A 282 -7.11 7.10 -20.86
C GLU A 282 -6.31 6.25 -19.85
N TYR A 283 -6.90 5.11 -19.42
CA TYR A 283 -6.34 4.24 -18.40
C TYR A 283 -5.71 3.00 -19.00
N PHE A 284 -4.51 2.69 -18.54
CA PHE A 284 -3.68 1.57 -19.02
C PHE A 284 -3.19 0.73 -17.84
N PHE A 285 -2.69 -0.46 -18.15
CA PHE A 285 -2.06 -1.33 -17.18
C PHE A 285 -0.79 -1.95 -17.77
N ASP A 286 0.36 -1.75 -17.11
CA ASP A 286 1.60 -2.41 -17.47
C ASP A 286 1.68 -3.78 -16.78
N SER A 287 1.47 -4.85 -17.55
CA SER A 287 1.45 -6.22 -17.04
C SER A 287 2.83 -6.74 -16.61
N VAL A 288 3.92 -6.12 -17.05
CA VAL A 288 5.28 -6.48 -16.64
C VAL A 288 5.58 -5.88 -15.28
N ALA A 289 5.33 -4.57 -15.11
CA ALA A 289 5.51 -3.86 -13.84
C ALA A 289 4.37 -4.14 -12.84
N ALA A 290 3.24 -4.69 -13.30
CA ALA A 290 2.01 -4.97 -12.56
C ALA A 290 1.42 -3.70 -11.89
N VAL A 291 1.38 -2.58 -12.63
CA VAL A 291 0.84 -1.30 -12.17
C VAL A 291 0.00 -0.61 -13.24
N PRO A 292 -1.06 0.12 -12.86
CA PRO A 292 -1.79 1.00 -13.76
C PRO A 292 -1.05 2.31 -14.01
N TYR A 293 -1.44 2.97 -15.10
CA TYR A 293 -1.09 4.36 -15.37
C TYR A 293 -2.20 5.00 -16.22
N ALA A 294 -2.25 6.33 -16.21
CA ALA A 294 -3.19 7.09 -17.03
C ALA A 294 -2.47 8.13 -17.87
N ILE A 295 -3.07 8.47 -19.02
CA ILE A 295 -2.57 9.52 -19.92
C ILE A 295 -3.72 10.46 -20.24
N SER A 296 -3.48 11.77 -20.10
CA SER A 296 -4.34 12.84 -20.60
C SER A 296 -3.67 13.57 -21.76
N SER A 297 -4.31 14.61 -22.30
CA SER A 297 -3.74 15.43 -23.39
C SER A 297 -2.50 16.23 -22.99
N GLY A 298 -2.13 16.29 -21.74
CA GLY A 298 -1.02 17.10 -21.23
C GLY A 298 -0.24 16.49 -20.09
N SER A 299 -0.59 15.26 -19.64
CA SER A 299 0.08 14.63 -18.51
C SER A 299 0.07 13.10 -18.57
N TYR A 300 0.99 12.51 -17.83
CA TYR A 300 1.04 11.09 -17.50
C TYR A 300 0.91 10.94 -15.98
N THR A 301 0.06 10.02 -15.55
CA THR A 301 -0.15 9.72 -14.12
C THR A 301 0.24 8.27 -13.82
N THR A 302 1.16 8.08 -12.89
CA THR A 302 1.47 6.78 -12.28
C THR A 302 0.76 6.66 -10.94
N TYR A 303 0.14 5.50 -10.66
CA TYR A 303 -0.63 5.28 -9.43
C TYR A 303 -0.83 3.79 -9.17
N ASP A 304 -1.48 3.44 -8.07
CA ASP A 304 -2.01 2.11 -7.78
C ASP A 304 -3.55 2.12 -7.84
N ASP A 305 -4.13 0.97 -8.17
CA ASP A 305 -5.57 0.76 -8.21
C ASP A 305 -5.95 -0.56 -7.49
N PRO A 306 -7.24 -0.87 -7.32
CA PRO A 306 -7.66 -2.13 -6.68
C PRO A 306 -7.04 -3.38 -7.31
N THR A 307 -6.76 -3.36 -8.62
CA THR A 307 -6.13 -4.50 -9.33
C THR A 307 -4.67 -4.66 -8.93
N SER A 308 -3.88 -3.59 -8.99
CA SER A 308 -2.47 -3.64 -8.59
C SER A 308 -2.32 -3.89 -7.09
N ALA A 309 -3.20 -3.32 -6.25
CA ALA A 309 -3.24 -3.57 -4.81
C ALA A 309 -3.50 -5.06 -4.50
N ALA A 310 -4.46 -5.68 -5.20
CA ALA A 310 -4.72 -7.12 -5.09
C ALA A 310 -3.53 -7.97 -5.56
N LEU A 311 -2.92 -7.64 -6.71
CA LEU A 311 -1.74 -8.36 -7.22
C LEU A 311 -0.54 -8.26 -6.26
N LYS A 312 -0.28 -7.10 -5.69
CA LYS A 312 0.75 -6.86 -4.68
C LYS A 312 0.47 -7.64 -3.39
N THR A 313 -0.77 -7.62 -2.92
CA THR A 313 -1.22 -8.39 -1.75
C THR A 313 -1.05 -9.89 -1.98
N LYS A 314 -1.47 -10.38 -3.15
CA LYS A 314 -1.28 -11.79 -3.51
C LYS A 314 0.21 -12.17 -3.55
N TRP A 315 1.06 -11.32 -4.11
CA TRP A 315 2.50 -11.56 -4.13
C TRP A 315 3.09 -11.64 -2.71
N VAL A 316 2.65 -10.79 -1.79
CA VAL A 316 3.03 -10.87 -0.36
C VAL A 316 2.64 -12.21 0.26
N MET A 317 1.43 -12.69 -0.05
CA MET A 317 0.95 -14.00 0.42
C MET A 317 1.75 -15.16 -0.17
N ASP A 318 1.97 -15.16 -1.48
CA ASP A 318 2.68 -16.22 -2.21
C ASP A 318 4.15 -16.35 -1.76
N GLU A 319 4.79 -15.23 -1.42
CA GLU A 319 6.18 -15.17 -0.95
C GLU A 319 6.31 -15.33 0.58
N ASN A 320 5.19 -15.49 1.31
CA ASN A 320 5.11 -15.63 2.76
C ASN A 320 5.73 -14.44 3.53
N TYR A 321 5.51 -13.21 3.05
CA TYR A 321 5.83 -12.00 3.79
C TYR A 321 4.80 -11.70 4.86
N ALA A 322 5.13 -10.80 5.82
CA ALA A 322 4.29 -10.48 6.96
C ALA A 322 2.97 -9.82 6.59
N GLY A 323 2.95 -8.97 5.56
CA GLY A 323 1.74 -8.28 5.18
C GLY A 323 1.96 -7.06 4.28
N VAL A 324 0.94 -6.21 4.23
CA VAL A 324 0.95 -4.93 3.52
C VAL A 324 0.65 -3.78 4.46
N MET A 325 1.20 -2.60 4.16
CA MET A 325 0.81 -1.34 4.77
C MET A 325 0.28 -0.37 3.72
N ILE A 326 -0.51 0.60 4.13
CA ILE A 326 -1.24 1.52 3.26
C ILE A 326 -0.87 2.95 3.63
N TRP A 327 -0.35 3.72 2.68
CA TRP A 327 -0.17 5.16 2.80
C TRP A 327 -1.11 5.88 1.82
N GLU A 328 -2.15 6.56 2.20
CA GLU A 328 -2.80 6.55 3.49
C GLU A 328 -4.33 6.40 3.28
N LEU A 329 -5.04 6.04 4.33
CA LEU A 329 -6.43 5.55 4.24
C LEU A 329 -7.42 6.53 3.63
N SER A 330 -7.27 7.86 3.86
CA SER A 330 -8.22 8.86 3.36
C SER A 330 -8.25 8.95 1.84
N GLN A 331 -7.18 8.54 1.17
CA GLN A 331 -7.01 8.73 -0.28
C GLN A 331 -7.77 7.72 -1.14
N ASP A 332 -8.30 6.67 -0.50
CA ASP A 332 -9.20 5.67 -1.10
C ASP A 332 -10.68 5.93 -0.75
N TYR A 333 -10.96 6.95 0.07
CA TYR A 333 -12.31 7.27 0.50
C TYR A 333 -13.04 8.05 -0.58
N MET A 334 -14.01 7.38 -1.24
CA MET A 334 -14.78 7.91 -2.35
C MET A 334 -15.98 8.71 -1.86
N ASP A 335 -16.55 9.57 -2.71
CA ASP A 335 -17.74 10.41 -2.39
C ASP A 335 -18.98 9.60 -1.95
N ASP A 336 -19.07 8.34 -2.37
CA ASP A 336 -20.14 7.41 -1.98
C ASP A 336 -19.84 6.65 -0.68
N GLY A 337 -18.74 6.96 -0.01
CA GLY A 337 -18.27 6.29 1.19
C GLY A 337 -17.57 4.95 0.94
N SER A 338 -17.40 4.52 -0.31
CA SER A 338 -16.67 3.29 -0.63
C SER A 338 -15.16 3.46 -0.50
N GLN A 339 -14.45 2.36 -0.23
CA GLN A 339 -13.00 2.28 -0.13
C GLN A 339 -12.52 1.05 -0.94
N PRO A 340 -12.40 1.19 -2.26
CA PRO A 340 -12.20 0.06 -3.16
C PRO A 340 -10.83 -0.59 -3.03
N MET A 341 -9.74 0.16 -2.77
CA MET A 341 -8.40 -0.41 -2.63
C MET A 341 -8.26 -1.22 -1.33
N VAL A 342 -8.69 -0.66 -0.19
CA VAL A 342 -8.74 -1.43 1.09
C VAL A 342 -9.58 -2.69 0.94
N SER A 343 -10.73 -2.58 0.24
CA SER A 343 -11.62 -3.72 0.01
C SER A 343 -10.96 -4.81 -0.83
N ALA A 344 -10.21 -4.45 -1.88
CA ALA A 344 -9.47 -5.39 -2.72
C ALA A 344 -8.34 -6.09 -1.93
N ILE A 345 -7.56 -5.34 -1.13
CA ILE A 345 -6.52 -5.88 -0.25
C ILE A 345 -7.13 -6.91 0.71
N TYR A 346 -8.20 -6.52 1.42
CA TYR A 346 -8.86 -7.38 2.39
C TYR A 346 -9.43 -8.65 1.74
N ALA A 347 -10.15 -8.52 0.61
CA ALA A 347 -10.72 -9.66 -0.11
C ALA A 347 -9.64 -10.65 -0.57
N THR A 348 -8.50 -10.14 -1.07
CA THR A 348 -7.34 -10.96 -1.45
C THR A 348 -6.77 -11.72 -0.26
N MET A 349 -6.57 -11.05 0.89
CA MET A 349 -6.08 -11.70 2.12
C MET A 349 -7.03 -12.77 2.66
N GLN A 350 -8.35 -12.61 2.45
CA GLN A 350 -9.35 -13.62 2.84
C GLN A 350 -9.46 -14.77 1.82
N GLY A 351 -8.77 -14.70 0.68
CA GLY A 351 -8.92 -15.67 -0.41
C GLY A 351 -10.32 -15.68 -1.03
N THR A 352 -11.08 -14.59 -0.86
CA THR A 352 -12.44 -14.44 -1.40
C THR A 352 -12.46 -13.70 -2.72
N GLU A 353 -11.32 -13.15 -3.13
CA GLU A 353 -11.16 -12.45 -4.40
C GLU A 353 -10.89 -13.45 -5.53
N HIS A 354 -11.70 -13.39 -6.58
CA HIS A 354 -11.36 -13.96 -7.86
C HIS A 354 -10.51 -12.93 -8.62
N LEU A 355 -9.18 -12.94 -8.41
CA LEU A 355 -8.28 -12.11 -9.20
C LEU A 355 -8.64 -12.26 -10.67
N ILE A 356 -9.04 -11.15 -11.29
CA ILE A 356 -9.27 -11.13 -12.71
C ILE A 356 -7.91 -11.35 -13.36
N PRO A 357 -7.69 -12.49 -14.08
CA PRO A 357 -6.41 -12.72 -14.70
C PRO A 357 -6.17 -11.61 -15.72
N PHE A 358 -5.27 -10.67 -15.36
CA PHE A 358 -4.85 -9.65 -16.30
C PHE A 358 -4.06 -10.33 -17.42
N LYS A 359 -4.66 -10.40 -18.58
CA LYS A 359 -4.04 -10.93 -19.79
C LYS A 359 -3.69 -9.74 -20.66
N PRO A 360 -2.39 -9.51 -20.95
CA PRO A 360 -2.00 -8.46 -21.89
C PRO A 360 -2.79 -8.61 -23.19
N MET A 361 -3.16 -7.48 -23.80
CA MET A 361 -3.79 -7.51 -25.13
C MET A 361 -2.81 -8.11 -26.13
N LEU A 362 -3.28 -8.99 -26.99
CA LEU A 362 -2.49 -9.51 -28.10
C LEU A 362 -2.10 -8.33 -29.02
N SER A 363 -0.88 -8.31 -29.50
CA SER A 363 -0.26 -7.18 -30.24
C SER A 363 -1.07 -6.68 -31.45
N ASN A 364 -1.95 -7.51 -32.00
CA ASN A 364 -2.76 -7.21 -33.19
C ASN A 364 -4.27 -7.13 -32.88
N SER A 365 -4.69 -7.26 -31.62
CA SER A 365 -6.08 -7.15 -31.19
C SER A 365 -6.24 -6.04 -30.18
N VAL A 366 -7.33 -5.27 -30.30
CA VAL A 366 -7.65 -4.16 -29.41
C VAL A 366 -9.07 -4.31 -28.90
N LEU A 367 -9.24 -4.36 -27.57
CA LEU A 367 -10.48 -3.95 -26.92
C LEU A 367 -10.31 -2.48 -26.51
N SER A 368 -11.28 -1.66 -26.83
CA SER A 368 -11.31 -0.25 -26.45
C SER A 368 -12.68 0.12 -25.91
N PHE A 369 -12.73 1.02 -24.93
CA PHE A 369 -13.96 1.51 -24.35
C PHE A 369 -13.99 3.03 -24.42
N LYS A 370 -15.07 3.58 -25.03
CA LYS A 370 -15.26 5.03 -25.15
C LYS A 370 -16.76 5.33 -25.23
N ASN A 371 -17.19 6.37 -24.51
CA ASN A 371 -18.58 6.86 -24.51
C ASN A 371 -19.63 5.74 -24.23
N GLY A 372 -19.33 4.84 -23.27
CA GLY A 372 -20.22 3.74 -22.91
C GLY A 372 -20.26 2.56 -23.91
N GLU A 373 -19.41 2.57 -24.93
CA GLU A 373 -19.29 1.52 -25.94
C GLU A 373 -17.98 0.77 -25.84
N LEU A 374 -18.05 -0.56 -25.71
CA LEU A 374 -16.92 -1.48 -25.85
C LEU A 374 -16.78 -1.87 -27.32
N LYS A 375 -15.58 -1.76 -27.88
CA LYS A 375 -15.27 -2.12 -29.28
C LYS A 375 -14.19 -3.20 -29.33
N TYR A 376 -14.35 -4.16 -30.22
CA TYR A 376 -13.32 -5.13 -30.55
C TYR A 376 -12.82 -4.93 -31.96
N PHE A 377 -11.49 -4.87 -32.13
CA PHE A 377 -10.85 -4.77 -33.44
C PHE A 377 -9.59 -5.65 -33.47
N SER A 378 -9.41 -6.42 -34.57
CA SER A 378 -8.18 -7.16 -34.85
C SER A 378 -7.66 -6.86 -36.24
N LYS A 379 -6.36 -6.55 -36.34
CA LYS A 379 -5.64 -6.29 -37.60
C LYS A 379 -5.12 -7.57 -38.26
N SER A 380 -5.19 -8.72 -37.59
CA SER A 380 -4.60 -9.97 -38.04
C SER A 380 -5.65 -10.95 -38.53
N ASN A 381 -5.39 -11.60 -39.66
CA ASN A 381 -6.20 -12.71 -40.16
C ASN A 381 -5.99 -14.02 -39.38
N THR A 382 -4.97 -14.08 -38.50
CA THR A 382 -4.66 -15.24 -37.65
C THR A 382 -5.33 -15.18 -36.28
N GLU A 383 -5.93 -14.05 -35.93
CA GLU A 383 -6.61 -13.87 -34.65
C GLU A 383 -8.12 -14.14 -34.74
N PRO A 384 -8.80 -14.40 -33.61
CA PRO A 384 -10.19 -14.81 -33.64
C PRO A 384 -11.11 -13.73 -34.23
N LYS A 385 -11.91 -14.11 -35.22
CA LYS A 385 -12.94 -13.23 -35.77
C LYS A 385 -14.06 -12.93 -34.78
N THR A 386 -14.25 -13.79 -33.78
CA THR A 386 -15.22 -13.66 -32.70
C THR A 386 -14.53 -13.93 -31.36
N ILE A 387 -14.79 -13.10 -30.38
CA ILE A 387 -14.31 -13.27 -28.99
C ILE A 387 -15.51 -13.33 -28.03
N GLN A 388 -15.38 -14.10 -26.94
CA GLN A 388 -16.24 -13.97 -25.76
C GLN A 388 -15.63 -12.90 -24.85
N VAL A 389 -16.50 -12.02 -24.35
CA VAL A 389 -16.13 -10.96 -23.41
C VAL A 389 -17.01 -11.08 -22.18
N SER A 390 -16.37 -11.27 -21.02
CA SER A 390 -17.02 -11.24 -19.72
C SER A 390 -16.75 -9.89 -19.07
N ILE A 391 -17.79 -9.16 -18.71
CA ILE A 391 -17.67 -7.94 -17.89
C ILE A 391 -17.73 -8.34 -16.43
N ARG A 392 -16.69 -7.97 -15.68
CA ARG A 392 -16.54 -8.29 -14.26
C ARG A 392 -16.36 -7.03 -13.45
N ASP A 393 -16.92 -7.00 -12.24
CA ASP A 393 -16.66 -5.93 -11.27
C ASP A 393 -15.26 -6.08 -10.65
N VAL A 394 -14.90 -5.15 -9.79
CA VAL A 394 -13.59 -5.13 -9.10
C VAL A 394 -13.37 -6.34 -8.18
N SER A 395 -14.42 -7.04 -7.76
CA SER A 395 -14.33 -8.29 -6.99
C SER A 395 -14.14 -9.54 -7.87
N GLY A 396 -14.12 -9.39 -9.20
CA GLY A 396 -14.07 -10.50 -10.16
C GLY A 396 -15.41 -11.15 -10.45
N LYS A 397 -16.50 -10.68 -9.80
CA LYS A 397 -17.85 -11.21 -10.06
C LYS A 397 -18.28 -10.84 -11.48
N GLU A 398 -18.76 -11.84 -12.21
CA GLU A 398 -19.30 -11.63 -13.56
C GLU A 398 -20.63 -10.88 -13.52
N ILE A 399 -20.69 -9.77 -14.27
CA ILE A 399 -21.85 -8.89 -14.38
C ILE A 399 -22.58 -9.14 -15.69
N SER A 400 -21.83 -9.40 -16.77
CA SER A 400 -22.38 -9.66 -18.11
C SER A 400 -21.39 -10.49 -18.92
N ASP A 401 -21.89 -11.32 -19.83
CA ASP A 401 -21.11 -12.11 -20.79
C ASP A 401 -21.74 -12.03 -22.16
N PHE A 402 -20.95 -11.81 -23.22
CA PHE A 402 -21.42 -11.71 -24.60
C PHE A 402 -20.30 -11.98 -25.61
N SER A 403 -20.70 -12.30 -26.85
CA SER A 403 -19.77 -12.45 -27.97
C SER A 403 -19.62 -11.14 -28.73
N MET A 404 -18.41 -10.83 -29.19
CA MET A 404 -18.15 -9.71 -30.11
C MET A 404 -17.43 -10.19 -31.36
N GLN A 405 -17.87 -9.68 -32.53
CA GLN A 405 -17.17 -9.89 -33.79
C GLN A 405 -16.14 -8.77 -34.06
N ASN A 406 -15.14 -9.05 -34.89
CA ASN A 406 -14.17 -8.03 -35.31
C ASN A 406 -14.91 -6.85 -35.99
N GLY A 407 -14.64 -5.64 -35.46
CA GLY A 407 -15.31 -4.40 -35.89
C GLY A 407 -16.60 -4.07 -35.13
N GLU A 408 -17.10 -4.96 -34.28
CA GLU A 408 -18.34 -4.78 -33.53
C GLU A 408 -18.14 -3.84 -32.31
N SER A 409 -19.25 -3.13 -31.99
CA SER A 409 -19.37 -2.31 -30.78
C SER A 409 -20.58 -2.77 -29.96
N VAL A 410 -20.42 -2.86 -28.64
CA VAL A 410 -21.48 -3.21 -27.69
C VAL A 410 -21.64 -2.09 -26.68
N LYS A 411 -22.88 -1.58 -26.52
CA LYS A 411 -23.22 -0.58 -25.50
C LYS A 411 -23.38 -1.25 -24.15
N LEU A 412 -22.75 -0.69 -23.13
CA LEU A 412 -22.84 -1.17 -21.74
C LEU A 412 -23.80 -0.31 -20.88
N SER A 413 -24.80 0.32 -21.51
CA SER A 413 -25.76 1.24 -20.88
C SER A 413 -26.64 0.62 -19.78
N THR A 414 -26.70 -0.70 -19.68
CA THR A 414 -27.44 -1.43 -18.64
C THR A 414 -26.62 -1.73 -17.40
N ILE A 415 -25.31 -1.50 -17.45
CA ILE A 415 -24.41 -1.71 -16.32
C ILE A 415 -24.36 -0.41 -15.50
N LYS A 416 -24.47 -0.54 -14.18
CA LYS A 416 -24.40 0.62 -13.27
C LYS A 416 -23.06 1.34 -13.42
N ALA A 417 -23.04 2.62 -13.07
CA ALA A 417 -21.80 3.39 -12.98
C ALA A 417 -20.79 2.67 -12.06
N GLY A 418 -19.51 2.67 -12.44
CA GLY A 418 -18.46 1.97 -11.70
C GLY A 418 -17.28 1.54 -12.55
N ILE A 419 -16.31 0.89 -11.89
CA ILE A 419 -15.14 0.31 -12.53
C ILE A 419 -15.39 -1.18 -12.79
N TYR A 420 -15.10 -1.61 -14.01
CA TYR A 420 -15.28 -2.99 -14.48
C TYR A 420 -14.09 -3.44 -15.32
N PHE A 421 -14.03 -4.73 -15.61
CA PHE A 421 -13.05 -5.33 -16.50
C PHE A 421 -13.75 -6.10 -17.61
N ALA A 422 -13.43 -5.75 -18.85
CA ALA A 422 -13.79 -6.56 -20.00
C ALA A 422 -12.71 -7.62 -20.22
N VAL A 423 -12.99 -8.87 -19.86
CA VAL A 423 -12.06 -10.00 -19.91
C VAL A 423 -12.36 -10.87 -21.13
N SER A 424 -11.35 -11.17 -21.93
CA SER A 424 -11.46 -12.02 -23.11
C SER A 424 -10.19 -12.85 -23.34
N LYS A 425 -10.22 -13.75 -24.31
CA LYS A 425 -9.04 -14.51 -24.74
C LYS A 425 -7.95 -13.65 -25.40
N VAL A 426 -8.29 -12.46 -25.91
CA VAL A 426 -7.35 -11.53 -26.55
C VAL A 426 -6.75 -10.53 -25.56
N GLY A 427 -7.25 -10.46 -24.34
CA GLY A 427 -6.74 -9.60 -23.30
C GLY A 427 -7.82 -9.11 -22.34
N THR A 428 -7.40 -8.31 -21.39
CA THR A 428 -8.27 -7.69 -20.39
C THR A 428 -8.17 -6.16 -20.51
N LEU A 429 -9.32 -5.48 -20.53
CA LEU A 429 -9.43 -4.02 -20.57
C LEU A 429 -10.17 -3.55 -19.31
N LYS A 430 -9.58 -2.62 -18.57
CA LYS A 430 -10.30 -1.87 -17.51
C LYS A 430 -11.24 -0.88 -18.19
N ILE A 431 -12.49 -0.84 -17.74
CA ILE A 431 -13.51 0.09 -18.25
C ILE A 431 -14.11 0.86 -17.09
N HIS A 432 -14.37 2.14 -17.32
CA HIS A 432 -15.10 3.00 -16.38
C HIS A 432 -16.43 3.39 -17.00
N ILE A 433 -17.53 3.07 -16.32
CA ILE A 433 -18.88 3.45 -16.73
C ILE A 433 -19.26 4.65 -15.86
N PRO A 434 -19.41 5.85 -16.47
CA PRO A 434 -19.73 7.07 -15.73
C PRO A 434 -21.16 7.04 -15.17
N HIS A 435 -21.41 7.90 -14.19
CA HIS A 435 -22.74 8.12 -13.58
C HIS A 435 -23.76 8.72 -14.52
#